data_066dd00f2e8f2160a0835298c86597a1
#
_entry.id   066dd00f2e8f2160a0835298c86597a1
#
_cell.length_a   1.000
_cell.length_b   1.000
_cell.length_c   1.000
_cell.angle_alpha   90.00
_cell.angle_beta   90.00
_cell.angle_gamma   90.00
#
_symmetry.space_group_name_H-M   'P 1'
#
loop_
_entity.id
_entity.type
_entity.pdbx_description
1 polymer ?
#
loop_
_entity_poly.entity_id
_entity_poly.type
_entity_poly.pdbx_seq_one_letter_code
_entity_poly.pdbx_strand_id
1 'polypeptide(L)'
;MSAPDNKTPATIAPGNRNGPEQEDLPRRTRVIRVEIAPWTIFSLVLVIASLWIFMRLLPVALVLVGALMIVGTLGPAVEWLEQRGVHRVASIAIVFTVLFVSTVLLFALTIPELVNQVRSLIGMEPALREKLAVWFAGFPLTANLADTMRNMQYDALIKSSAASVLTFFTLVVESVAYGVGAIFLALYMMLDRDRLRGALFAVVPRTHHIRLSRILVNLNTIVGGYIRGQVITCALMAVFMLVLLTACGIPNALVIAVFGGLADVLPYIGIFITMGPAVAAALPFGAVITLVVFLLMLAYEEFESRVLVPIVYGRELRMPSSVVLFSLIAGATLFGIIGALLALPVAATILMLIDKLRVELPGETEQAGDTEMKKKDERSEREYTRRTEGMPAEEASAIAVEMSDNRKKTEDKPAA
;
A
#
# COMPACT_ATOMS: atom_id res chain seq x y z
N MET A 1 53.55 46.53 -59.50
CA MET A 1 54.89 47.15 -59.44
C MET A 1 55.42 46.76 -58.04
N SER A 2 56.34 45.97 -57.80
CA SER A 2 57.55 45.39 -58.35
C SER A 2 57.91 44.19 -57.45
N ALA A 3 58.07 43.04 -57.98
CA ALA A 3 58.90 41.96 -57.44
C ALA A 3 60.36 42.34 -57.70
N PRO A 4 61.32 41.48 -57.48
CA PRO A 4 61.61 40.45 -56.48
C PRO A 4 63.04 40.67 -55.81
N ASP A 5 63.52 39.86 -54.93
CA ASP A 5 64.82 39.21 -55.10
C ASP A 5 65.10 38.01 -54.21
N ASN A 6 65.49 37.04 -54.94
CA ASN A 6 66.01 35.71 -54.67
C ASN A 6 67.47 35.80 -54.14
N LYS A 7 67.86 34.97 -53.17
CA LYS A 7 69.23 34.37 -53.12
C LYS A 7 69.25 33.10 -52.22
N THR A 8 69.60 32.06 -52.88
CA THR A 8 69.94 30.69 -52.42
C THR A 8 71.38 30.61 -51.94
N PRO A 9 71.92 29.45 -51.61
CA PRO A 9 72.07 28.84 -50.29
C PRO A 9 73.55 28.72 -49.83
N ALA A 10 73.80 28.34 -48.62
CA ALA A 10 75.11 27.91 -48.18
C ALA A 10 75.02 26.68 -47.28
N THR A 11 75.39 25.58 -47.81
CA THR A 11 76.28 24.47 -47.47
C THR A 11 76.45 24.11 -45.98
N ILE A 12 76.20 22.88 -45.75
CA ILE A 12 76.31 21.96 -44.64
C ILE A 12 77.76 21.85 -44.08
N ALA A 13 77.85 21.75 -42.77
CA ALA A 13 78.88 21.00 -42.10
C ALA A 13 78.34 20.20 -40.90
N PRO A 14 78.75 18.91 -40.68
CA PRO A 14 78.21 18.06 -39.70
C PRO A 14 78.90 18.22 -38.34
N GLY A 15 78.15 18.40 -37.29
CA GLY A 15 78.66 18.58 -35.96
C GLY A 15 77.77 18.07 -34.85
N ASN A 16 78.21 16.97 -34.35
CA ASN A 16 78.07 16.56 -32.98
C ASN A 16 76.68 16.24 -32.40
N ARG A 17 76.38 14.92 -32.43
CA ARG A 17 75.34 14.28 -31.62
C ARG A 17 75.81 14.17 -30.18
N ASN A 18 75.49 15.10 -29.33
CA ASN A 18 75.33 14.90 -27.89
C ASN A 18 74.08 15.64 -27.49
N GLY A 19 72.96 14.91 -27.49
CA GLY A 19 71.72 15.41 -26.94
C GLY A 19 71.84 15.49 -25.42
N PRO A 20 71.28 16.51 -24.78
CA PRO A 20 71.26 16.57 -23.32
C PRO A 20 70.45 15.42 -22.77
N GLU A 21 71.01 14.72 -21.78
CA GLU A 21 70.32 13.78 -20.90
C GLU A 21 68.99 14.36 -20.49
N GLN A 22 67.95 13.63 -20.79
CA GLN A 22 66.62 13.92 -20.20
C GLN A 22 66.76 13.70 -18.70
N GLU A 23 66.93 14.76 -17.97
CA GLU A 23 66.78 14.82 -16.53
C GLU A 23 65.34 14.32 -16.22
N ASP A 24 65.25 13.14 -15.67
CA ASP A 24 64.01 12.52 -15.15
C ASP A 24 63.50 13.44 -14.02
N LEU A 25 62.60 14.35 -14.38
CA LEU A 25 61.90 15.18 -13.42
C LEU A 25 61.07 14.23 -12.54
N PRO A 26 61.29 14.26 -11.21
CA PRO A 26 60.52 13.41 -10.33
C PRO A 26 59.03 13.71 -10.49
N ARG A 27 58.24 12.69 -10.88
CA ARG A 27 56.79 12.76 -10.91
C ARG A 27 56.31 13.22 -9.53
N ARG A 28 55.95 14.49 -9.40
CA ARG A 28 55.25 14.99 -8.21
C ARG A 28 53.95 14.24 -8.06
N THR A 29 53.96 13.18 -7.28
CA THR A 29 52.75 12.57 -6.75
C THR A 29 52.01 13.63 -5.93
N ARG A 30 50.93 14.15 -6.51
CA ARG A 30 50.06 15.10 -5.86
C ARG A 30 49.31 14.35 -4.77
N VAL A 31 49.87 14.31 -3.58
CA VAL A 31 49.18 13.76 -2.40
C VAL A 31 48.07 14.75 -2.07
N ILE A 32 46.84 14.39 -2.41
CA ILE A 32 45.64 15.10 -2.00
C ILE A 32 45.49 14.81 -0.51
N ARG A 33 45.89 15.72 0.35
CA ARG A 33 45.53 15.68 1.77
C ARG A 33 44.07 16.05 1.87
N VAL A 34 43.22 15.03 2.10
CA VAL A 34 41.83 15.27 2.48
C VAL A 34 41.81 15.60 3.96
N GLU A 35 41.75 16.88 4.28
CA GLU A 35 41.49 17.31 5.64
C GLU A 35 40.03 17.19 5.94
N ILE A 36 39.66 16.16 6.71
CA ILE A 36 38.30 15.96 7.18
C ILE A 36 38.07 16.93 8.33
N ALA A 37 37.35 18.01 8.08
CA ALA A 37 36.98 18.96 9.12
C ALA A 37 36.15 18.27 10.22
N PRO A 38 36.36 18.56 11.52
CA PRO A 38 35.54 17.96 12.60
C PRO A 38 34.04 18.14 12.38
N TRP A 39 33.63 19.23 11.72
CA TRP A 39 32.25 19.51 11.36
C TRP A 39 31.67 18.50 10.37
N THR A 40 32.47 17.95 9.46
CA THR A 40 32.05 16.92 8.49
C THR A 40 31.73 15.59 9.20
N ILE A 41 32.54 15.24 10.21
CA ILE A 41 32.32 14.06 11.04
C ILE A 41 31.02 14.24 11.85
N PHE A 42 30.83 15.41 12.47
CA PHE A 42 29.64 15.73 13.22
C PHE A 42 28.37 15.68 12.35
N SER A 43 28.40 16.28 11.16
CA SER A 43 27.29 16.26 10.24
C SER A 43 26.98 14.82 9.76
N LEU A 44 27.99 13.99 9.51
CA LEU A 44 27.83 12.60 9.14
C LEU A 44 27.17 11.79 10.28
N VAL A 45 27.63 11.95 11.51
CA VAL A 45 27.04 11.31 12.70
C VAL A 45 25.61 11.78 12.89
N LEU A 46 25.32 13.06 12.70
CA LEU A 46 23.95 13.61 12.80
C LEU A 46 23.03 12.99 11.75
N VAL A 47 23.50 12.86 10.50
CA VAL A 47 22.73 12.23 9.43
C VAL A 47 22.46 10.75 9.73
N ILE A 48 23.47 10.00 10.19
CA ILE A 48 23.30 8.59 10.55
C ILE A 48 22.33 8.44 11.74
N ALA A 49 22.48 9.29 12.77
CA ALA A 49 21.58 9.29 13.92
C ALA A 49 20.13 9.63 13.51
N SER A 50 19.96 10.65 12.65
CA SER A 50 18.66 11.04 12.11
C SER A 50 18.01 9.91 11.30
N LEU A 51 18.78 9.24 10.44
CA LEU A 51 18.30 8.09 9.67
C LEU A 51 17.93 6.92 10.58
N TRP A 52 18.73 6.66 11.61
CA TRP A 52 18.44 5.61 12.59
C TRP A 52 17.16 5.92 13.39
N ILE A 53 16.98 7.15 13.86
CA ILE A 53 15.76 7.61 14.53
C ILE A 53 14.56 7.49 13.59
N PHE A 54 14.71 7.94 12.32
CA PHE A 54 13.66 7.82 11.31
C PHE A 54 13.21 6.37 11.12
N MET A 55 14.16 5.43 10.97
CA MET A 55 13.83 4.00 10.85
C MET A 55 13.15 3.45 12.10
N ARG A 56 13.51 3.93 13.30
CA ARG A 56 12.85 3.54 14.56
C ARG A 56 11.43 4.09 14.69
N LEU A 57 11.16 5.25 14.10
CA LEU A 57 9.83 5.87 14.11
C LEU A 57 8.92 5.36 13.00
N LEU A 58 9.46 4.63 12.02
CA LEU A 58 8.70 4.12 10.89
C LEU A 58 7.48 3.25 11.30
N PRO A 59 7.57 2.33 12.29
CA PRO A 59 6.40 1.59 12.80
C PRO A 59 5.32 2.50 13.42
N VAL A 60 5.72 3.59 14.07
CA VAL A 60 4.78 4.58 14.64
C VAL A 60 4.06 5.32 13.52
N ALA A 61 4.77 5.69 12.44
CA ALA A 61 4.17 6.28 11.26
C ALA A 61 3.14 5.34 10.61
N LEU A 62 3.41 4.03 10.60
CA LEU A 62 2.48 3.03 10.10
C LEU A 62 1.21 2.96 10.95
N VAL A 63 1.33 2.98 12.28
CA VAL A 63 0.18 3.06 13.20
C VAL A 63 -0.64 4.32 12.91
N LEU A 64 0.01 5.46 12.68
CA LEU A 64 -0.66 6.70 12.32
C LEU A 64 -1.41 6.58 10.98
N VAL A 65 -0.79 6.01 9.96
CA VAL A 65 -1.45 5.77 8.66
C VAL A 65 -2.65 4.84 8.84
N GLY A 66 -2.50 3.74 9.58
CA GLY A 66 -3.60 2.83 9.92
C GLY A 66 -4.73 3.55 10.65
N ALA A 67 -4.41 4.40 11.63
CA ALA A 67 -5.39 5.20 12.35
C ALA A 67 -6.14 6.17 11.42
N LEU A 68 -5.42 6.87 10.51
CA LEU A 68 -6.04 7.75 9.51
C LEU A 68 -6.98 6.97 8.58
N MET A 69 -6.62 5.76 8.19
CA MET A 69 -7.48 4.89 7.39
C MET A 69 -8.75 4.49 8.14
N ILE A 70 -8.63 4.12 9.41
CA ILE A 70 -9.79 3.81 10.27
C ILE A 70 -10.70 5.05 10.39
N VAL A 71 -10.12 6.23 10.65
CA VAL A 71 -10.87 7.50 10.72
C VAL A 71 -11.60 7.80 9.40
N GLY A 72 -10.92 7.66 8.27
CA GLY A 72 -11.51 7.89 6.94
C GLY A 72 -12.63 6.91 6.59
N THR A 73 -12.53 5.67 7.07
CA THR A 73 -13.52 4.61 6.84
C THR A 73 -14.74 4.75 7.73
N LEU A 74 -14.51 4.97 9.04
CA LEU A 74 -15.58 5.01 10.04
C LEU A 74 -16.22 6.39 10.16
N GLY A 75 -15.55 7.45 9.70
CA GLY A 75 -16.05 8.82 9.73
C GLY A 75 -17.48 8.96 9.19
N PRO A 76 -17.78 8.49 7.96
CA PRO A 76 -19.13 8.56 7.42
C PRO A 76 -20.19 7.84 8.26
N ALA A 77 -19.84 6.71 8.90
CA ALA A 77 -20.75 5.98 9.77
C ALA A 77 -21.07 6.76 11.06
N VAL A 78 -20.05 7.40 11.63
CA VAL A 78 -20.22 8.28 12.81
C VAL A 78 -21.05 9.50 12.44
N GLU A 79 -20.77 10.18 11.33
CA GLU A 79 -21.52 11.33 10.84
C GLU A 79 -22.99 10.98 10.53
N TRP A 80 -23.24 9.79 10.02
CA TRP A 80 -24.60 9.29 9.79
C TRP A 80 -25.40 9.10 11.10
N LEU A 81 -24.75 8.62 12.19
CA LEU A 81 -25.37 8.53 13.51
C LEU A 81 -25.62 9.91 14.10
N GLU A 82 -24.67 10.83 13.97
CA GLU A 82 -24.80 12.21 14.41
C GLU A 82 -25.98 12.91 13.74
N GLN A 83 -26.17 12.74 12.44
CA GLN A 83 -27.31 13.27 11.67
C GLN A 83 -28.66 12.73 12.15
N ARG A 84 -28.67 11.56 12.81
CA ARG A 84 -29.86 10.98 13.45
C ARG A 84 -30.08 11.43 14.88
N GLY A 85 -29.30 12.38 15.36
CA GLY A 85 -29.45 12.98 16.69
C GLY A 85 -28.67 12.27 17.79
N VAL A 86 -27.79 11.32 17.45
CA VAL A 86 -26.93 10.67 18.44
C VAL A 86 -25.75 11.59 18.74
N HIS A 87 -25.45 11.80 20.03
CA HIS A 87 -24.31 12.62 20.45
C HIS A 87 -23.00 12.02 19.94
N ARG A 88 -22.05 12.86 19.48
CA ARG A 88 -20.79 12.47 18.81
C ARG A 88 -20.00 11.38 19.55
N VAL A 89 -19.80 11.55 20.86
CA VAL A 89 -19.06 10.55 21.67
C VAL A 89 -19.77 9.20 21.66
N ALA A 90 -21.11 9.20 21.76
CA ALA A 90 -21.90 7.98 21.69
C ALA A 90 -21.85 7.35 20.29
N SER A 91 -21.91 8.15 19.22
CA SER A 91 -21.80 7.67 17.84
C SER A 91 -20.46 6.99 17.60
N ILE A 92 -19.36 7.58 18.07
CA ILE A 92 -18.02 6.99 17.99
C ILE A 92 -17.99 5.67 18.79
N ALA A 93 -18.46 5.68 20.05
CA ALA A 93 -18.48 4.48 20.89
C ALA A 93 -19.30 3.35 20.27
N ILE A 94 -20.47 3.62 19.70
CA ILE A 94 -21.31 2.63 19.03
C ILE A 94 -20.58 2.02 17.83
N VAL A 95 -20.04 2.86 16.93
CA VAL A 95 -19.35 2.39 15.72
C VAL A 95 -18.14 1.53 16.06
N PHE A 96 -17.31 1.95 17.03
CA PHE A 96 -16.16 1.16 17.46
C PHE A 96 -16.56 -0.13 18.19
N THR A 97 -17.63 -0.10 19.00
CA THR A 97 -18.14 -1.30 19.66
C THR A 97 -18.67 -2.30 18.63
N VAL A 98 -19.43 -1.84 17.65
CA VAL A 98 -19.92 -2.70 16.56
C VAL A 98 -18.76 -3.30 15.76
N LEU A 99 -17.76 -2.50 15.41
CA LEU A 99 -16.56 -2.99 14.73
C LEU A 99 -15.83 -4.04 15.57
N PHE A 100 -15.62 -3.77 16.86
CA PHE A 100 -14.93 -4.68 17.76
C PHE A 100 -15.70 -6.00 17.93
N VAL A 101 -17.00 -5.92 18.24
CA VAL A 101 -17.85 -7.10 18.44
C VAL A 101 -17.94 -7.92 17.14
N SER A 102 -18.13 -7.28 15.98
CA SER A 102 -18.16 -7.99 14.69
C SER A 102 -16.84 -8.68 14.38
N THR A 103 -15.71 -8.03 14.66
CA THR A 103 -14.38 -8.60 14.45
C THR A 103 -14.13 -9.79 15.38
N VAL A 104 -14.43 -9.65 16.68
CA VAL A 104 -14.28 -10.74 17.66
C VAL A 104 -15.16 -11.92 17.29
N LEU A 105 -16.42 -11.67 16.94
CA LEU A 105 -17.37 -12.72 16.55
C LEU A 105 -16.89 -13.46 15.29
N LEU A 106 -16.41 -12.70 14.31
CA LEU A 106 -15.88 -13.25 13.06
C LEU A 106 -14.71 -14.22 13.35
N PHE A 107 -13.71 -13.78 14.12
CA PHE A 107 -12.57 -14.63 14.48
C PHE A 107 -12.95 -15.81 15.37
N ALA A 108 -13.83 -15.61 16.35
CA ALA A 108 -14.29 -16.66 17.24
C ALA A 108 -15.04 -17.78 16.51
N LEU A 109 -15.76 -17.45 15.44
CA LEU A 109 -16.45 -18.44 14.63
C LEU A 109 -15.52 -19.09 13.59
N THR A 110 -14.59 -18.34 13.02
CA THR A 110 -13.79 -18.79 11.87
C THR A 110 -12.56 -19.60 12.29
N ILE A 111 -11.83 -19.15 13.32
CA ILE A 111 -10.54 -19.78 13.70
C ILE A 111 -10.70 -21.23 14.17
N PRO A 112 -11.62 -21.59 15.10
CA PRO A 112 -11.74 -22.97 15.55
C PRO A 112 -12.04 -23.94 14.42
N GLU A 113 -12.91 -23.52 13.50
CA GLU A 113 -13.33 -24.36 12.39
C GLU A 113 -12.23 -24.52 11.34
N LEU A 114 -11.46 -23.47 11.04
CA LEU A 114 -10.26 -23.57 10.19
C LEU A 114 -9.24 -24.57 10.79
N VAL A 115 -9.02 -24.51 12.10
CA VAL A 115 -8.13 -25.46 12.79
C VAL A 115 -8.64 -26.89 12.65
N ASN A 116 -9.94 -27.10 12.82
CA ASN A 116 -10.57 -28.42 12.64
C ASN A 116 -10.42 -28.92 11.20
N GLN A 117 -10.61 -28.04 10.23
CA GLN A 117 -10.48 -28.36 8.82
C GLN A 117 -9.05 -28.74 8.44
N VAL A 118 -8.06 -27.98 8.91
CA VAL A 118 -6.63 -28.31 8.73
C VAL A 118 -6.31 -29.67 9.37
N ARG A 119 -6.81 -29.93 10.57
CA ARG A 119 -6.64 -31.22 11.25
C ARG A 119 -7.27 -32.37 10.46
N SER A 120 -8.48 -32.18 9.91
CA SER A 120 -9.14 -33.21 9.11
C SER A 120 -8.38 -33.49 7.81
N LEU A 121 -7.86 -32.47 7.14
CA LEU A 121 -7.01 -32.62 5.94
C LEU A 121 -5.71 -33.37 6.25
N ILE A 122 -5.04 -33.06 7.35
CA ILE A 122 -3.85 -33.79 7.81
C ILE A 122 -4.20 -35.25 8.11
N GLY A 123 -5.35 -35.51 8.75
CA GLY A 123 -5.80 -36.89 9.03
C GLY A 123 -6.18 -37.70 7.77
N MET A 124 -6.60 -37.00 6.70
CA MET A 124 -6.96 -37.61 5.41
C MET A 124 -5.75 -37.69 4.43
N GLU A 125 -4.58 -37.16 4.82
CA GLU A 125 -3.41 -37.11 3.96
C GLU A 125 -3.07 -38.46 3.31
N PRO A 126 -2.97 -39.60 4.03
CA PRO A 126 -2.63 -40.89 3.41
C PRO A 126 -3.61 -41.32 2.31
N ALA A 127 -4.89 -41.09 2.53
CA ALA A 127 -5.93 -41.42 1.57
C ALA A 127 -5.96 -40.45 0.37
N LEU A 128 -5.72 -39.17 0.61
CA LEU A 128 -5.64 -38.17 -0.44
C LEU A 128 -4.43 -38.38 -1.33
N ARG A 129 -3.27 -38.68 -0.73
CA ARG A 129 -2.04 -39.00 -1.42
C ARG A 129 -2.22 -40.18 -2.40
N GLU A 130 -2.81 -41.28 -1.93
CA GLU A 130 -3.03 -42.43 -2.78
C GLU A 130 -4.02 -42.13 -3.92
N LYS A 131 -5.12 -41.40 -3.64
CA LYS A 131 -6.06 -40.95 -4.69
C LYS A 131 -5.39 -40.06 -5.74
N LEU A 132 -4.56 -39.11 -5.32
CA LEU A 132 -3.84 -38.23 -6.23
C LEU A 132 -2.77 -39.00 -7.02
N ALA A 133 -2.02 -39.90 -6.37
CA ALA A 133 -1.03 -40.73 -7.05
C ALA A 133 -1.67 -41.61 -8.12
N VAL A 134 -2.83 -42.23 -7.84
CA VAL A 134 -3.60 -43.01 -8.83
C VAL A 134 -4.06 -42.13 -9.98
N TRP A 135 -4.54 -40.91 -9.68
CA TRP A 135 -5.00 -39.96 -10.70
C TRP A 135 -3.86 -39.51 -11.62
N PHE A 136 -2.69 -39.13 -11.05
CA PHE A 136 -1.49 -38.77 -11.83
C PHE A 136 -0.92 -39.93 -12.61
N ALA A 137 -0.99 -41.15 -12.09
CA ALA A 137 -0.56 -42.36 -12.81
C ALA A 137 -1.40 -42.67 -14.06
N GLY A 138 -2.64 -42.13 -14.12
CA GLY A 138 -3.49 -42.27 -15.30
C GLY A 138 -3.07 -41.44 -16.51
N PHE A 139 -2.14 -40.50 -16.36
CA PHE A 139 -1.65 -39.68 -17.46
C PHE A 139 -0.15 -39.91 -17.71
N PRO A 140 0.28 -40.24 -18.94
CA PRO A 140 1.68 -40.56 -19.25
C PRO A 140 2.68 -39.46 -18.89
N LEU A 141 2.27 -38.16 -18.97
CA LEU A 141 3.12 -37.02 -18.67
C LEU A 141 3.36 -36.79 -17.17
N THR A 142 2.48 -37.32 -16.32
CA THR A 142 2.51 -37.08 -14.87
C THR A 142 2.77 -38.34 -14.05
N ALA A 143 3.04 -39.49 -14.70
CA ALA A 143 3.31 -40.77 -14.03
C ALA A 143 4.50 -40.66 -13.05
N ASN A 144 5.56 -39.94 -13.41
CA ASN A 144 6.74 -39.75 -12.54
C ASN A 144 6.38 -38.91 -11.27
N LEU A 145 5.38 -38.05 -11.34
CA LEU A 145 4.88 -37.30 -10.18
C LEU A 145 4.14 -38.20 -9.19
N ALA A 146 3.45 -39.26 -9.68
CA ALA A 146 2.79 -40.21 -8.82
C ALA A 146 3.77 -40.97 -7.91
N ASP A 147 4.91 -41.39 -8.43
CA ASP A 147 5.95 -42.06 -7.65
C ASP A 147 6.64 -41.09 -6.68
N THR A 148 6.86 -39.86 -7.11
CA THR A 148 7.40 -38.81 -6.24
C THR A 148 6.44 -38.52 -5.06
N MET A 149 5.15 -38.45 -5.32
CA MET A 149 4.13 -38.23 -4.28
C MET A 149 4.03 -39.39 -3.30
N ARG A 150 4.14 -40.64 -3.77
CA ARG A 150 4.16 -41.85 -2.90
C ARG A 150 5.36 -41.86 -1.97
N ASN A 151 6.51 -41.38 -2.44
CA ASN A 151 7.79 -41.46 -1.73
C ASN A 151 8.14 -40.21 -0.91
N MET A 152 7.31 -39.13 -0.97
CA MET A 152 7.52 -37.92 -0.16
C MET A 152 7.38 -38.25 1.33
N GLN A 153 8.41 -37.89 2.11
CA GLN A 153 8.38 -37.96 3.58
C GLN A 153 7.65 -36.73 4.14
N TYR A 154 6.34 -36.84 4.31
CA TYR A 154 5.49 -35.73 4.83
C TYR A 154 5.77 -35.41 6.29
N ASP A 155 6.32 -36.33 7.09
CA ASP A 155 6.71 -36.07 8.47
C ASP A 155 7.74 -34.94 8.62
N ALA A 156 8.66 -34.82 7.67
CA ALA A 156 9.62 -33.72 7.62
C ALA A 156 8.94 -32.40 7.21
N LEU A 157 7.99 -32.47 6.28
CA LEU A 157 7.20 -31.30 5.85
C LEU A 157 6.28 -30.81 6.97
N ILE A 158 5.61 -31.69 7.69
CA ILE A 158 4.72 -31.35 8.81
C ILE A 158 5.53 -30.72 9.95
N LYS A 159 6.72 -31.27 10.28
CA LYS A 159 7.60 -30.69 11.29
C LYS A 159 8.15 -29.32 10.90
N SER A 160 8.53 -29.10 9.64
CA SER A 160 8.97 -27.81 9.13
C SER A 160 7.81 -26.81 9.05
N SER A 161 6.61 -27.29 8.73
CA SER A 161 5.38 -26.47 8.73
C SER A 161 4.97 -26.02 10.12
N ALA A 162 5.20 -26.82 11.16
CA ALA A 162 4.90 -26.42 12.54
C ALA A 162 5.74 -25.20 12.98
N ALA A 163 7.02 -25.13 12.59
CA ALA A 163 7.86 -23.95 12.82
C ALA A 163 7.35 -22.73 12.05
N SER A 164 6.93 -22.92 10.80
CA SER A 164 6.34 -21.87 9.97
C SER A 164 5.01 -21.36 10.54
N VAL A 165 4.18 -22.25 11.08
CA VAL A 165 2.93 -21.90 11.77
C VAL A 165 3.20 -21.06 13.02
N LEU A 166 4.19 -21.43 13.84
CA LEU A 166 4.60 -20.63 15.00
C LEU A 166 5.08 -19.23 14.58
N THR A 167 5.89 -19.14 13.55
CA THR A 167 6.34 -17.84 13.00
C THR A 167 5.17 -17.03 12.47
N PHE A 168 4.21 -17.66 11.80
CA PHE A 168 2.99 -17.00 11.35
C PHE A 168 2.17 -16.46 12.55
N PHE A 169 2.02 -17.24 13.63
CA PHE A 169 1.33 -16.78 14.83
C PHE A 169 2.03 -15.58 15.50
N THR A 170 3.35 -15.55 15.56
CA THR A 170 4.07 -14.39 16.10
C THR A 170 3.85 -13.14 15.24
N LEU A 171 3.87 -13.26 13.91
CA LEU A 171 3.57 -12.17 12.98
C LEU A 171 2.12 -11.67 13.14
N VAL A 172 1.17 -12.57 13.33
CA VAL A 172 -0.23 -12.20 13.58
C VAL A 172 -0.38 -11.46 14.90
N VAL A 173 0.23 -11.95 16.00
CA VAL A 173 0.19 -11.29 17.30
C VAL A 173 0.81 -9.89 17.24
N GLU A 174 1.94 -9.74 16.58
CA GLU A 174 2.58 -8.43 16.38
C GLU A 174 1.68 -7.50 15.54
N SER A 175 1.08 -8.02 14.47
CA SER A 175 0.13 -7.28 13.63
C SER A 175 -1.11 -6.81 14.42
N VAL A 176 -1.63 -7.66 15.30
CA VAL A 176 -2.74 -7.31 16.20
C VAL A 176 -2.34 -6.19 17.14
N ALA A 177 -1.13 -6.21 17.70
CA ALA A 177 -0.66 -5.15 18.60
C ALA A 177 -0.61 -3.78 17.89
N TYR A 178 -0.07 -3.72 16.66
CA TYR A 178 -0.09 -2.50 15.83
C TYR A 178 -1.53 -2.09 15.47
N GLY A 179 -2.39 -3.05 15.14
CA GLY A 179 -3.80 -2.82 14.85
C GLY A 179 -4.55 -2.21 16.03
N VAL A 180 -4.35 -2.74 17.24
CA VAL A 180 -4.92 -2.19 18.47
C VAL A 180 -4.42 -0.77 18.71
N GLY A 181 -3.11 -0.51 18.53
CA GLY A 181 -2.55 0.83 18.62
C GLY A 181 -3.20 1.80 17.63
N ALA A 182 -3.41 1.37 16.38
CA ALA A 182 -4.09 2.16 15.35
C ALA A 182 -5.56 2.44 15.69
N ILE A 183 -6.28 1.46 16.27
CA ILE A 183 -7.67 1.63 16.72
C ILE A 183 -7.75 2.68 17.84
N PHE A 184 -6.89 2.59 18.86
CA PHE A 184 -6.88 3.59 19.93
C PHE A 184 -6.51 4.97 19.41
N LEU A 185 -5.50 5.07 18.55
CA LEU A 185 -5.11 6.34 17.95
C LEU A 185 -6.26 6.93 17.10
N ALA A 186 -6.94 6.10 16.30
CA ALA A 186 -8.10 6.51 15.52
C ALA A 186 -9.25 7.01 16.42
N LEU A 187 -9.52 6.32 17.54
CA LEU A 187 -10.50 6.73 18.52
C LEU A 187 -10.19 8.12 19.07
N TYR A 188 -8.95 8.36 19.53
CA TYR A 188 -8.53 9.68 20.01
C TYR A 188 -8.58 10.74 18.90
N MET A 189 -8.17 10.42 17.68
CA MET A 189 -8.26 11.35 16.55
C MET A 189 -9.69 11.73 16.20
N MET A 190 -10.64 10.81 16.36
CA MET A 190 -12.05 11.10 16.14
C MET A 190 -12.67 11.92 17.27
N LEU A 191 -12.28 11.69 18.52
CA LEU A 191 -12.71 12.45 19.69
C LEU A 191 -12.18 13.89 19.65
N ASP A 192 -10.90 14.07 19.34
CA ASP A 192 -10.20 15.35 19.35
C ASP A 192 -10.03 15.96 17.94
N ARG A 193 -10.92 15.61 17.00
CA ARG A 193 -10.82 15.99 15.57
C ARG A 193 -10.58 17.49 15.38
N ASP A 194 -11.31 18.33 16.12
CA ASP A 194 -11.26 19.77 15.92
C ASP A 194 -9.97 20.37 16.46
N ARG A 195 -9.48 19.88 17.61
CA ARG A 195 -8.18 20.27 18.17
C ARG A 195 -7.01 19.87 17.28
N LEU A 196 -7.02 18.61 16.77
CA LEU A 196 -5.97 18.13 15.86
C LEU A 196 -5.94 18.92 14.56
N ARG A 197 -7.14 19.21 14.02
CA ARG A 197 -7.27 20.05 12.83
C ARG A 197 -6.75 21.46 13.10
N GLY A 198 -7.18 22.08 14.20
CA GLY A 198 -6.71 23.40 14.61
C GLY A 198 -5.20 23.48 14.77
N ALA A 199 -4.59 22.49 15.43
CA ALA A 199 -3.14 22.39 15.59
C ALA A 199 -2.41 22.28 14.24
N LEU A 200 -2.93 21.46 13.31
CA LEU A 200 -2.37 21.32 11.97
C LEU A 200 -2.43 22.63 11.18
N PHE A 201 -3.56 23.33 11.25
CA PHE A 201 -3.75 24.61 10.57
C PHE A 201 -2.95 25.75 11.21
N ALA A 202 -2.65 25.67 12.51
CA ALA A 202 -1.82 26.67 13.20
C ALA A 202 -0.37 26.70 12.73
N VAL A 203 0.15 25.56 12.24
CA VAL A 203 1.55 25.44 11.75
C VAL A 203 1.69 25.99 10.33
N VAL A 204 0.61 26.04 9.55
CA VAL A 204 0.63 26.43 8.13
C VAL A 204 0.18 27.89 7.99
N PRO A 205 0.85 28.73 7.16
CA PRO A 205 0.39 30.10 6.88
C PRO A 205 -1.05 30.09 6.31
N ARG A 206 -1.85 31.09 6.70
CA ARG A 206 -3.28 31.21 6.32
C ARG A 206 -3.53 31.19 4.81
N THR A 207 -2.57 31.71 4.04
CA THR A 207 -2.62 31.71 2.58
C THR A 207 -2.63 30.31 1.96
N HIS A 208 -2.28 29.28 2.71
CA HIS A 208 -2.25 27.88 2.25
C HIS A 208 -3.31 27.00 2.92
N HIS A 209 -4.18 27.55 3.75
CA HIS A 209 -5.20 26.79 4.48
C HIS A 209 -6.19 26.10 3.53
N ILE A 210 -6.64 26.76 2.47
CA ILE A 210 -7.54 26.18 1.47
C ILE A 210 -6.85 25.00 0.74
N ARG A 211 -5.57 25.17 0.39
CA ARG A 211 -4.78 24.09 -0.25
C ARG A 211 -4.62 22.90 0.69
N LEU A 212 -4.29 23.16 1.97
CA LEU A 212 -4.17 22.12 2.99
C LEU A 212 -5.51 21.39 3.19
N SER A 213 -6.60 22.13 3.33
CA SER A 213 -7.95 21.58 3.48
C SER A 213 -8.32 20.65 2.33
N ARG A 214 -8.02 21.05 1.09
CA ARG A 214 -8.28 20.24 -0.10
C ARG A 214 -7.46 18.94 -0.10
N ILE A 215 -6.19 19.01 0.30
CA ILE A 215 -5.35 17.81 0.46
C ILE A 215 -6.00 16.87 1.48
N LEU A 216 -6.44 17.37 2.63
CA LEU A 216 -7.08 16.57 3.69
C LEU A 216 -8.40 15.93 3.22
N VAL A 217 -9.24 16.68 2.52
CA VAL A 217 -10.50 16.17 1.96
C VAL A 217 -10.25 15.08 0.92
N ASN A 218 -9.28 15.29 0.02
CA ASN A 218 -8.90 14.29 -0.98
C ASN A 218 -8.32 13.03 -0.35
N LEU A 219 -7.44 13.18 0.66
CA LEU A 219 -6.90 12.05 1.42
C LEU A 219 -8.02 11.22 2.05
N ASN A 220 -8.96 11.87 2.72
CA ASN A 220 -10.10 11.19 3.34
C ASN A 220 -10.96 10.46 2.30
N THR A 221 -11.14 11.03 1.12
CA THR A 221 -11.89 10.41 0.01
C THR A 221 -11.16 9.19 -0.56
N ILE A 222 -9.86 9.32 -0.87
CA ILE A 222 -9.05 8.24 -1.42
C ILE A 222 -8.98 7.06 -0.44
N VAL A 223 -8.63 7.35 0.81
CA VAL A 223 -8.47 6.32 1.84
C VAL A 223 -9.81 5.66 2.17
N GLY A 224 -10.84 6.47 2.42
CA GLY A 224 -12.17 5.95 2.74
C GLY A 224 -12.81 5.21 1.55
N GLY A 225 -12.59 5.69 0.32
CA GLY A 225 -13.01 5.03 -0.92
C GLY A 225 -12.35 3.67 -1.09
N TYR A 226 -11.03 3.61 -0.92
CA TYR A 226 -10.28 2.36 -0.99
C TYR A 226 -10.80 1.31 -0.01
N ILE A 227 -10.93 1.65 1.28
CA ILE A 227 -11.34 0.67 2.29
C ILE A 227 -12.79 0.22 2.09
N ARG A 228 -13.70 1.13 1.72
CA ARG A 228 -15.07 0.72 1.37
C ARG A 228 -15.08 -0.21 0.18
N GLY A 229 -14.28 0.08 -0.84
CA GLY A 229 -14.12 -0.80 -1.99
C GLY A 229 -13.61 -2.18 -1.57
N GLN A 230 -12.56 -2.23 -0.75
CA GLN A 230 -11.98 -3.48 -0.26
C GLN A 230 -12.98 -4.31 0.56
N VAL A 231 -13.76 -3.69 1.43
CA VAL A 231 -14.82 -4.40 2.19
C VAL A 231 -15.86 -4.99 1.25
N ILE A 232 -16.22 -4.28 0.18
CA ILE A 232 -17.18 -4.77 -0.82
C ILE A 232 -16.60 -5.97 -1.58
N THR A 233 -15.35 -5.89 -2.07
CA THR A 233 -14.73 -7.02 -2.80
C THR A 233 -14.58 -8.24 -1.90
N CYS A 234 -14.08 -8.08 -0.68
CA CYS A 234 -14.01 -9.15 0.32
C CYS A 234 -15.37 -9.81 0.61
N ALA A 235 -16.43 -9.01 0.73
CA ALA A 235 -17.78 -9.55 0.95
C ALA A 235 -18.30 -10.30 -0.29
N LEU A 236 -18.04 -9.80 -1.49
CA LEU A 236 -18.42 -10.47 -2.74
C LEU A 236 -17.66 -11.78 -2.93
N MET A 237 -16.35 -11.81 -2.63
CA MET A 237 -15.55 -13.03 -2.62
C MET A 237 -16.09 -14.05 -1.63
N ALA A 238 -16.41 -13.63 -0.40
CA ALA A 238 -17.01 -14.51 0.60
C ALA A 238 -18.35 -15.10 0.12
N VAL A 239 -19.23 -14.28 -0.45
CA VAL A 239 -20.50 -14.74 -1.00
C VAL A 239 -20.30 -15.71 -2.17
N PHE A 240 -19.40 -15.37 -3.11
CA PHE A 240 -19.08 -16.24 -4.24
C PHE A 240 -18.56 -17.60 -3.77
N MET A 241 -17.59 -17.61 -2.86
CA MET A 241 -17.04 -18.86 -2.30
C MET A 241 -18.11 -19.67 -1.57
N LEU A 242 -18.97 -19.02 -0.79
CA LEU A 242 -20.06 -19.69 -0.09
C LEU A 242 -21.00 -20.41 -1.06
N VAL A 243 -21.41 -19.72 -2.12
CA VAL A 243 -22.28 -20.27 -3.16
C VAL A 243 -21.59 -21.43 -3.89
N LEU A 244 -20.34 -21.22 -4.33
CA LEU A 244 -19.57 -22.22 -5.05
C LEU A 244 -19.37 -23.51 -4.23
N LEU A 245 -18.87 -23.38 -3.00
CA LEU A 245 -18.56 -24.54 -2.17
C LEU A 245 -19.81 -25.27 -1.72
N THR A 246 -20.89 -24.54 -1.41
CA THR A 246 -22.19 -25.14 -1.08
C THR A 246 -22.80 -25.87 -2.27
N ALA A 247 -22.74 -25.30 -3.47
CA ALA A 247 -23.19 -25.94 -4.71
C ALA A 247 -22.40 -27.21 -5.05
N CYS A 248 -21.12 -27.25 -4.69
CA CYS A 248 -20.26 -28.45 -4.83
C CYS A 248 -20.44 -29.45 -3.68
N GLY A 249 -21.31 -29.19 -2.70
CA GLY A 249 -21.59 -30.09 -1.57
C GLY A 249 -20.40 -30.17 -0.57
N ILE A 250 -19.52 -29.18 -0.55
CA ILE A 250 -18.36 -29.17 0.34
C ILE A 250 -18.83 -28.72 1.74
N PRO A 251 -18.54 -29.49 2.80
CA PRO A 251 -18.92 -29.14 4.17
C PRO A 251 -18.16 -27.91 4.64
N ASN A 252 -18.71 -27.23 5.65
CA ASN A 252 -18.10 -26.04 6.26
C ASN A 252 -17.83 -24.90 5.27
N ALA A 253 -18.58 -24.85 4.16
CA ALA A 253 -18.45 -23.84 3.10
C ALA A 253 -18.46 -22.41 3.64
N LEU A 254 -19.27 -22.13 4.68
CA LEU A 254 -19.36 -20.81 5.30
C LEU A 254 -18.01 -20.35 5.89
N VAL A 255 -17.32 -21.25 6.59
CA VAL A 255 -16.04 -20.91 7.25
C VAL A 255 -14.95 -20.65 6.23
N ILE A 256 -14.87 -21.51 5.20
CA ILE A 256 -13.89 -21.33 4.12
C ILE A 256 -14.18 -20.03 3.35
N ALA A 257 -15.45 -19.75 3.10
CA ALA A 257 -15.88 -18.54 2.40
C ALA A 257 -15.55 -17.26 3.19
N VAL A 258 -15.82 -17.25 4.49
CA VAL A 258 -15.48 -16.13 5.37
C VAL A 258 -13.97 -15.94 5.45
N PHE A 259 -13.21 -17.02 5.60
CA PHE A 259 -11.75 -16.97 5.58
C PHE A 259 -11.23 -16.45 4.24
N GLY A 260 -11.75 -16.95 3.13
CA GLY A 260 -11.39 -16.50 1.79
C GLY A 260 -11.66 -15.02 1.59
N GLY A 261 -12.86 -14.53 1.95
CA GLY A 261 -13.15 -13.11 1.89
C GLY A 261 -12.26 -12.24 2.77
N LEU A 262 -11.85 -12.73 3.95
CA LEU A 262 -10.88 -12.02 4.80
C LEU A 262 -9.47 -12.01 4.18
N ALA A 263 -9.04 -13.12 3.60
CA ALA A 263 -7.73 -13.24 2.96
C ALA A 263 -7.62 -12.38 1.70
N ASP A 264 -8.74 -12.14 1.03
CA ASP A 264 -8.87 -11.29 -0.15
C ASP A 264 -8.54 -9.80 0.12
N VAL A 265 -8.46 -9.41 1.38
CA VAL A 265 -8.00 -8.07 1.77
C VAL A 265 -6.57 -7.78 1.30
N LEU A 266 -5.78 -8.80 0.99
CA LEU A 266 -4.41 -8.69 0.49
C LEU A 266 -4.38 -8.78 -1.04
N PRO A 267 -4.25 -7.67 -1.77
CA PRO A 267 -4.22 -7.70 -3.23
C PRO A 267 -3.14 -8.62 -3.77
N TYR A 268 -3.41 -9.36 -4.84
CA TYR A 268 -2.52 -10.32 -5.50
C TYR A 268 -2.08 -11.53 -4.67
N ILE A 269 -1.91 -11.39 -3.35
CA ILE A 269 -1.54 -12.50 -2.46
C ILE A 269 -2.80 -13.23 -2.00
N GLY A 270 -3.88 -12.49 -1.84
CA GLY A 270 -5.19 -12.98 -1.39
C GLY A 270 -5.64 -14.21 -2.16
N ILE A 271 -5.52 -14.21 -3.51
CA ILE A 271 -5.92 -15.34 -4.35
C ILE A 271 -5.26 -16.67 -3.94
N PHE A 272 -3.97 -16.68 -3.63
CA PHE A 272 -3.28 -17.91 -3.23
C PHE A 272 -3.74 -18.39 -1.87
N ILE A 273 -4.04 -17.46 -0.97
CA ILE A 273 -4.53 -17.76 0.38
C ILE A 273 -6.00 -18.20 0.34
N THR A 274 -6.82 -17.64 -0.54
CA THR A 274 -8.24 -17.99 -0.69
C THR A 274 -8.41 -19.30 -1.44
N MET A 275 -7.70 -19.47 -2.55
CA MET A 275 -7.81 -20.66 -3.42
C MET A 275 -7.29 -21.92 -2.74
N GLY A 276 -6.20 -21.82 -1.97
CA GLY A 276 -5.59 -22.97 -1.31
C GLY A 276 -6.58 -23.78 -0.47
N PRO A 277 -7.21 -23.21 0.56
CA PRO A 277 -8.20 -23.90 1.39
C PRO A 277 -9.44 -24.39 0.61
N ALA A 278 -9.93 -23.62 -0.38
CA ALA A 278 -11.07 -23.99 -1.20
C ALA A 278 -10.79 -25.24 -2.04
N VAL A 279 -9.65 -25.26 -2.73
CA VAL A 279 -9.22 -26.42 -3.53
C VAL A 279 -8.90 -27.61 -2.63
N ALA A 280 -8.21 -27.40 -1.51
CA ALA A 280 -7.91 -28.45 -0.55
C ALA A 280 -9.19 -29.11 0.00
N ALA A 281 -10.19 -28.32 0.33
CA ALA A 281 -11.49 -28.82 0.79
C ALA A 281 -12.27 -29.60 -0.30
N ALA A 282 -12.01 -29.32 -1.57
CA ALA A 282 -12.62 -30.01 -2.71
C ALA A 282 -11.97 -31.37 -3.02
N LEU A 283 -10.70 -31.56 -2.66
CA LEU A 283 -9.92 -32.78 -2.98
C LEU A 283 -10.60 -34.11 -2.60
N PRO A 284 -11.22 -34.24 -1.40
CA PRO A 284 -11.90 -35.48 -1.01
C PRO A 284 -13.08 -35.85 -1.90
N PHE A 285 -13.70 -34.86 -2.56
CA PHE A 285 -14.90 -35.03 -3.37
C PHE A 285 -14.61 -35.45 -4.82
N GLY A 286 -13.32 -35.59 -5.18
CA GLY A 286 -12.88 -36.09 -6.45
C GLY A 286 -12.33 -35.02 -7.41
N ALA A 287 -11.57 -35.48 -8.42
CA ALA A 287 -10.82 -34.61 -9.32
C ALA A 287 -11.71 -33.64 -10.11
N VAL A 288 -12.92 -34.05 -10.51
CA VAL A 288 -13.84 -33.19 -11.28
C VAL A 288 -14.29 -32.01 -10.44
N ILE A 289 -14.74 -32.24 -9.19
CA ILE A 289 -15.18 -31.17 -8.29
C ILE A 289 -14.01 -30.24 -7.96
N THR A 290 -12.84 -30.79 -7.69
CA THR A 290 -11.62 -30.01 -7.43
C THR A 290 -11.27 -29.11 -8.61
N LEU A 291 -11.34 -29.65 -9.84
CA LEU A 291 -11.07 -28.87 -11.05
C LEU A 291 -12.12 -27.77 -11.28
N VAL A 292 -13.39 -28.07 -11.03
CA VAL A 292 -14.49 -27.08 -11.14
C VAL A 292 -14.26 -25.94 -10.14
N VAL A 293 -13.96 -26.24 -8.87
CA VAL A 293 -13.67 -25.23 -7.86
C VAL A 293 -12.46 -24.39 -8.28
N PHE A 294 -11.38 -25.02 -8.70
CA PHE A 294 -10.17 -24.32 -9.14
C PHE A 294 -10.44 -23.39 -10.32
N LEU A 295 -11.11 -23.89 -11.38
CA LEU A 295 -11.38 -23.09 -12.58
C LEU A 295 -12.37 -21.93 -12.30
N LEU A 296 -13.38 -22.15 -11.46
CA LEU A 296 -14.35 -21.10 -11.11
C LEU A 296 -13.72 -20.04 -10.20
N MET A 297 -12.81 -20.42 -9.30
CA MET A 297 -12.03 -19.46 -8.52
C MET A 297 -11.14 -18.60 -9.42
N LEU A 298 -10.43 -19.19 -10.40
CA LEU A 298 -9.64 -18.44 -11.38
C LEU A 298 -10.53 -17.51 -12.23
N ALA A 299 -11.69 -17.98 -12.65
CA ALA A 299 -12.62 -17.16 -13.43
C ALA A 299 -13.16 -15.97 -12.60
N TYR A 300 -13.42 -16.19 -11.31
CA TYR A 300 -13.84 -15.11 -10.42
C TYR A 300 -12.74 -14.07 -10.23
N GLU A 301 -11.50 -14.49 -10.06
CA GLU A 301 -10.35 -13.57 -9.93
C GLU A 301 -10.17 -12.68 -11.17
N GLU A 302 -10.27 -13.28 -12.37
CA GLU A 302 -10.26 -12.52 -13.61
C GLU A 302 -11.45 -11.54 -13.71
N PHE A 303 -12.63 -11.97 -13.27
CA PHE A 303 -13.81 -11.11 -13.19
C PHE A 303 -13.62 -9.99 -12.17
N GLU A 304 -13.10 -10.30 -11.00
CA GLU A 304 -12.80 -9.29 -9.97
C GLU A 304 -11.82 -8.25 -10.48
N SER A 305 -10.67 -8.67 -10.98
CA SER A 305 -9.61 -7.77 -11.45
C SER A 305 -10.06 -6.87 -12.61
N ARG A 306 -10.87 -7.39 -13.54
CA ARG A 306 -11.26 -6.67 -14.76
C ARG A 306 -12.57 -5.92 -14.66
N VAL A 307 -13.47 -6.36 -13.78
CA VAL A 307 -14.85 -5.83 -13.71
C VAL A 307 -15.13 -5.22 -12.34
N LEU A 308 -14.93 -5.95 -11.24
CA LEU A 308 -15.29 -5.48 -9.91
C LEU A 308 -14.39 -4.34 -9.45
N VAL A 309 -13.07 -4.51 -9.56
CA VAL A 309 -12.09 -3.49 -9.15
C VAL A 309 -12.35 -2.16 -9.85
N PRO A 310 -12.49 -2.05 -11.18
CA PRO A 310 -12.82 -0.80 -11.85
C PRO A 310 -14.16 -0.18 -11.44
N ILE A 311 -15.17 -1.02 -11.15
CA ILE A 311 -16.51 -0.55 -10.73
C ILE A 311 -16.47 -0.05 -9.29
N VAL A 312 -15.87 -0.82 -8.39
CA VAL A 312 -15.90 -0.58 -6.95
C VAL A 312 -14.98 0.57 -6.55
N TYR A 313 -13.77 0.61 -7.09
CA TYR A 313 -12.79 1.66 -6.77
C TYR A 313 -12.89 2.88 -7.69
N GLY A 314 -13.57 2.79 -8.82
CA GLY A 314 -13.83 3.90 -9.72
C GLY A 314 -12.58 4.54 -10.30
N ARG A 315 -12.64 5.88 -10.43
CA ARG A 315 -11.54 6.67 -11.01
C ARG A 315 -10.44 7.03 -10.00
N GLU A 316 -10.69 6.85 -8.72
CA GLU A 316 -9.84 7.36 -7.64
C GLU A 316 -8.54 6.57 -7.46
N LEU A 317 -8.49 5.30 -7.90
CA LEU A 317 -7.31 4.44 -7.82
C LEU A 317 -6.68 4.12 -9.18
N ARG A 318 -6.66 5.07 -10.11
CA ARG A 318 -5.98 4.89 -11.41
C ARG A 318 -4.46 4.93 -11.26
N MET A 319 -3.91 3.89 -10.65
CA MET A 319 -2.45 3.73 -10.57
C MET A 319 -1.95 2.75 -11.63
N PRO A 320 -0.77 3.01 -12.25
CA PRO A 320 -0.11 2.01 -13.08
C PRO A 320 0.13 0.71 -12.29
N SER A 321 -0.08 -0.45 -12.91
CA SER A 321 0.09 -1.76 -12.25
C SER A 321 1.51 -1.94 -11.67
N SER A 322 2.52 -1.32 -12.30
CA SER A 322 3.90 -1.31 -11.79
C SER A 322 4.03 -0.61 -10.44
N VAL A 323 3.33 0.51 -10.24
CA VAL A 323 3.32 1.25 -8.97
C VAL A 323 2.60 0.42 -7.89
N VAL A 324 1.48 -0.21 -8.25
CA VAL A 324 0.74 -1.10 -7.34
C VAL A 324 1.64 -2.25 -6.87
N LEU A 325 2.27 -2.97 -7.79
CA LEU A 325 3.14 -4.10 -7.47
C LEU A 325 4.37 -3.65 -6.65
N PHE A 326 5.03 -2.56 -7.06
CA PHE A 326 6.16 -2.00 -6.32
C PHE A 326 5.78 -1.62 -4.90
N SER A 327 4.65 -0.93 -4.72
CA SER A 327 4.19 -0.49 -3.41
C SER A 327 3.84 -1.67 -2.51
N LEU A 328 3.22 -2.71 -3.07
CA LEU A 328 2.89 -3.94 -2.35
C LEU A 328 4.15 -4.66 -1.85
N ILE A 329 5.15 -4.85 -2.74
CA ILE A 329 6.43 -5.48 -2.38
C ILE A 329 7.15 -4.63 -1.34
N ALA A 330 7.25 -3.31 -1.55
CA ALA A 330 7.89 -2.40 -0.61
C ALA A 330 7.18 -2.40 0.75
N GLY A 331 5.84 -2.34 0.77
CA GLY A 331 5.05 -2.41 1.99
C GLY A 331 5.26 -3.75 2.73
N ALA A 332 5.17 -4.86 1.99
CA ALA A 332 5.38 -6.19 2.55
C ALA A 332 6.79 -6.40 3.14
N THR A 333 7.82 -5.88 2.48
CA THR A 333 9.21 -6.00 2.95
C THR A 333 9.51 -5.12 4.15
N LEU A 334 8.91 -3.93 4.22
CA LEU A 334 9.14 -2.99 5.32
C LEU A 334 8.35 -3.35 6.59
N PHE A 335 7.11 -3.81 6.44
CA PHE A 335 6.16 -3.94 7.55
C PHE A 335 5.31 -5.22 7.51
N GLY A 336 5.71 -6.22 6.71
CA GLY A 336 4.98 -7.47 6.59
C GLY A 336 3.56 -7.29 6.06
N ILE A 337 2.64 -8.07 6.62
CA ILE A 337 1.23 -8.10 6.18
C ILE A 337 0.54 -6.74 6.30
N ILE A 338 0.78 -6.01 7.39
CA ILE A 338 0.19 -4.67 7.59
C ILE A 338 0.72 -3.69 6.53
N GLY A 339 2.02 -3.74 6.24
CA GLY A 339 2.60 -2.91 5.19
C GLY A 339 2.02 -3.20 3.82
N ALA A 340 1.80 -4.47 3.48
CA ALA A 340 1.11 -4.84 2.24
C ALA A 340 -0.32 -4.30 2.18
N LEU A 341 -1.08 -4.42 3.28
CA LEU A 341 -2.45 -3.93 3.37
C LEU A 341 -2.55 -2.40 3.17
N LEU A 342 -1.61 -1.66 3.77
CA LEU A 342 -1.59 -0.21 3.72
C LEU A 342 -0.89 0.35 2.46
N ALA A 343 -0.23 -0.49 1.68
CA ALA A 343 0.61 -0.08 0.55
C ALA A 343 -0.15 0.71 -0.52
N LEU A 344 -1.33 0.25 -0.91
CA LEU A 344 -2.10 0.91 -1.97
C LEU A 344 -2.63 2.29 -1.57
N PRO A 345 -3.28 2.47 -0.41
CA PRO A 345 -3.70 3.79 0.04
C PRO A 345 -2.54 4.78 0.21
N VAL A 346 -1.40 4.29 0.73
CA VAL A 346 -0.20 5.12 0.86
C VAL A 346 0.34 5.54 -0.50
N ALA A 347 0.44 4.60 -1.44
CA ALA A 347 0.89 4.90 -2.80
C ALA A 347 -0.05 5.89 -3.51
N ALA A 348 -1.36 5.69 -3.42
CA ALA A 348 -2.36 6.60 -3.98
C ALA A 348 -2.24 8.00 -3.38
N THR A 349 -2.02 8.07 -2.06
CA THR A 349 -1.78 9.33 -1.34
C THR A 349 -0.51 10.03 -1.82
N ILE A 350 0.60 9.30 -1.96
CA ILE A 350 1.87 9.85 -2.43
C ILE A 350 1.72 10.37 -3.87
N LEU A 351 1.11 9.60 -4.76
CA LEU A 351 0.88 10.04 -6.14
C LEU A 351 0.00 11.28 -6.22
N MET A 352 -1.08 11.33 -5.44
CA MET A 352 -1.93 12.51 -5.35
C MET A 352 -1.16 13.73 -4.83
N LEU A 353 -0.30 13.52 -3.84
CA LEU A 353 0.52 14.59 -3.27
C LEU A 353 1.55 15.10 -4.29
N ILE A 354 2.22 14.20 -5.00
CA ILE A 354 3.15 14.54 -6.07
C ILE A 354 2.42 15.35 -7.16
N ASP A 355 1.25 14.91 -7.59
CA ASP A 355 0.45 15.60 -8.60
C ASP A 355 0.05 17.01 -8.13
N LYS A 356 -0.37 17.16 -6.87
CA LYS A 356 -0.78 18.45 -6.29
C LYS A 356 0.37 19.38 -5.93
N LEU A 357 1.57 18.83 -5.68
CA LEU A 357 2.78 19.59 -5.36
C LEU A 357 3.71 19.77 -6.55
N ARG A 358 3.37 19.19 -7.70
CA ARG A 358 4.16 19.34 -8.92
C ARG A 358 4.34 20.82 -9.24
N VAL A 359 5.59 21.25 -9.24
CA VAL A 359 5.97 22.59 -9.70
C VAL A 359 6.01 22.55 -11.22
N GLU A 360 5.26 23.41 -11.88
CA GLU A 360 5.29 23.55 -13.34
C GLU A 360 6.70 23.91 -13.78
N LEU A 361 7.24 23.13 -14.69
CA LEU A 361 8.55 23.41 -15.28
C LEU A 361 8.41 24.55 -16.32
N PRO A 362 9.40 25.46 -16.40
CA PRO A 362 9.39 26.49 -17.42
C PRO A 362 9.33 25.86 -18.82
N GLY A 363 8.27 26.15 -19.58
CA GLY A 363 8.05 25.61 -20.93
C GLY A 363 6.94 24.55 -21.05
N GLU A 364 6.32 24.10 -19.94
CA GLU A 364 5.05 23.36 -20.02
C GLU A 364 3.96 24.32 -20.48
N THR A 365 3.26 23.94 -21.55
CA THR A 365 2.12 24.72 -22.06
C THR A 365 1.02 24.65 -21.02
N GLU A 366 0.72 25.80 -20.36
CA GLU A 366 -0.42 25.91 -19.44
C GLU A 366 -1.69 25.49 -20.21
N GLN A 367 -2.28 24.37 -19.83
CA GLN A 367 -3.60 24.01 -20.33
C GLN A 367 -4.59 25.07 -19.78
N ALA A 368 -5.48 25.55 -20.63
CA ALA A 368 -6.44 26.61 -20.26
C ALA A 368 -7.24 26.27 -18.97
N GLY A 369 -7.44 24.98 -18.68
CA GLY A 369 -8.05 24.49 -17.44
C GLY A 369 -7.22 24.75 -16.17
N ASP A 370 -5.89 24.68 -16.24
CA ASP A 370 -5.02 24.88 -15.08
C ASP A 370 -4.99 26.35 -14.65
N THR A 371 -5.02 27.27 -15.62
CA THR A 371 -5.09 28.73 -15.35
C THR A 371 -6.41 29.11 -14.70
N GLU A 372 -7.54 28.51 -15.10
CA GLU A 372 -8.84 28.75 -14.46
C GLU A 372 -8.89 28.17 -13.04
N MET A 373 -8.29 26.99 -12.83
CA MET A 373 -8.23 26.36 -11.53
C MET A 373 -7.39 27.18 -10.54
N LYS A 374 -6.23 27.71 -10.97
CA LYS A 374 -5.40 28.62 -10.19
C LYS A 374 -6.15 29.90 -9.80
N LYS A 375 -6.84 30.55 -10.75
CA LYS A 375 -7.64 31.74 -10.48
C LYS A 375 -8.77 31.48 -9.49
N LYS A 376 -9.43 30.32 -9.57
CA LYS A 376 -10.45 29.90 -8.60
C LYS A 376 -9.83 29.68 -7.22
N ASP A 377 -8.65 29.08 -7.15
CA ASP A 377 -7.93 28.85 -5.90
C ASP A 377 -7.55 30.17 -5.21
N GLU A 378 -6.96 31.09 -5.94
CA GLU A 378 -6.63 32.43 -5.42
C GLU A 378 -7.87 33.19 -4.92
N ARG A 379 -8.98 33.09 -5.62
CA ARG A 379 -10.25 33.71 -5.16
C ARG A 379 -10.74 33.07 -3.86
N SER A 380 -10.71 31.74 -3.77
CA SER A 380 -11.11 31.01 -2.57
C SER A 380 -10.20 31.34 -1.38
N GLU A 381 -8.88 31.47 -1.60
CA GLU A 381 -7.92 31.84 -0.55
C GLU A 381 -8.12 33.29 -0.07
N ARG A 382 -8.38 34.24 -0.97
CA ARG A 382 -8.70 35.63 -0.61
C ARG A 382 -10.01 35.71 0.17
N GLU A 383 -11.06 35.01 -0.27
CA GLU A 383 -12.34 34.96 0.42
C GLU A 383 -12.19 34.33 1.81
N TYR A 384 -11.46 33.24 1.92
CA TYR A 384 -11.15 32.56 3.16
C TYR A 384 -10.41 33.49 4.14
N THR A 385 -9.33 34.14 3.68
CA THR A 385 -8.54 35.06 4.50
C THR A 385 -9.40 36.18 5.06
N ARG A 386 -10.32 36.75 4.24
CA ARG A 386 -11.25 37.78 4.66
C ARG A 386 -12.28 37.29 5.67
N ARG A 387 -12.79 36.04 5.50
CA ARG A 387 -13.80 35.48 6.42
C ARG A 387 -13.20 35.04 7.75
N THR A 388 -11.92 34.74 7.80
CA THR A 388 -11.25 34.20 8.99
C THR A 388 -10.32 35.20 9.67
N GLU A 389 -10.35 36.47 9.27
CA GLU A 389 -9.54 37.54 9.88
C GLU A 389 -9.89 37.68 11.36
N GLY A 390 -8.90 37.56 12.24
CA GLY A 390 -9.05 37.60 13.69
C GLY A 390 -9.59 36.33 14.38
N MET A 391 -9.95 35.28 13.61
CA MET A 391 -10.42 34.02 14.19
C MET A 391 -9.27 33.12 14.68
N PRO A 392 -9.47 32.31 15.73
CA PRO A 392 -8.50 31.26 16.10
C PRO A 392 -8.40 30.21 15.02
N ALA A 393 -7.24 29.50 14.97
CA ALA A 393 -6.95 28.52 13.92
C ALA A 393 -7.95 27.36 13.89
N GLU A 394 -8.53 26.99 15.03
CA GLU A 394 -9.51 25.93 15.17
C GLU A 394 -10.82 26.25 14.41
N GLU A 395 -11.38 27.44 14.64
CA GLU A 395 -12.59 27.90 13.94
C GLU A 395 -12.33 28.15 12.46
N ALA A 396 -11.21 28.80 12.13
CA ALA A 396 -10.79 29.04 10.76
C ALA A 396 -10.62 27.73 9.95
N SER A 397 -10.12 26.67 10.58
CA SER A 397 -9.95 25.36 9.93
C SER A 397 -11.27 24.72 9.51
N ALA A 398 -12.33 24.89 10.28
CA ALA A 398 -13.66 24.38 9.97
C ALA A 398 -14.22 25.05 8.69
N ILE A 399 -14.07 26.37 8.58
CA ILE A 399 -14.47 27.14 7.39
C ILE A 399 -13.68 26.71 6.15
N ALA A 400 -12.36 26.45 6.29
CA ALA A 400 -11.53 25.99 5.17
C ALA A 400 -12.01 24.64 4.63
N VAL A 401 -12.37 23.71 5.52
CA VAL A 401 -12.86 22.38 5.13
C VAL A 401 -14.24 22.48 4.48
N GLU A 402 -15.15 23.27 5.04
CA GLU A 402 -16.47 23.49 4.48
C GLU A 402 -16.40 24.08 3.06
N MET A 403 -15.57 25.10 2.85
CA MET A 403 -15.35 25.70 1.52
C MET A 403 -14.78 24.68 0.52
N SER A 404 -13.86 23.81 0.97
CA SER A 404 -13.26 22.78 0.12
C SER A 404 -14.24 21.65 -0.22
N ASP A 405 -15.07 21.22 0.72
CA ASP A 405 -16.06 20.15 0.53
C ASP A 405 -17.22 20.60 -0.39
N ASN A 406 -17.72 21.83 -0.18
CA ASN A 406 -18.76 22.41 -1.03
C ASN A 406 -18.29 22.54 -2.48
N ARG A 407 -17.04 22.92 -2.67
CA ARG A 407 -16.45 23.00 -4.01
C ARG A 407 -16.38 21.62 -4.68
N LYS A 408 -15.94 20.60 -3.97
CA LYS A 408 -15.87 19.22 -4.48
C LYS A 408 -17.26 18.74 -4.91
N LYS A 409 -18.28 18.95 -4.09
CA LYS A 409 -19.68 18.59 -4.41
C LYS A 409 -20.21 19.30 -5.66
N THR A 410 -19.68 20.49 -5.98
CA THR A 410 -20.07 21.25 -7.18
C THR A 410 -19.35 20.74 -8.42
N GLU A 411 -18.09 20.33 -8.29
CA GLU A 411 -17.27 19.79 -9.38
C GLU A 411 -17.71 18.36 -9.76
N ASP A 412 -18.20 17.56 -8.81
CA ASP A 412 -18.67 16.17 -9.03
C ASP A 412 -20.10 16.09 -9.59
N LYS A 413 -20.85 17.21 -9.67
CA LYS A 413 -22.14 17.21 -10.35
C LYS A 413 -21.95 17.12 -11.85
N PRO A 414 -22.51 16.10 -12.53
CA PRO A 414 -22.48 16.04 -13.99
C PRO A 414 -23.15 17.31 -14.53
N ALA A 415 -22.51 17.93 -15.53
CA ALA A 415 -23.11 19.03 -16.28
C ALA A 415 -24.44 18.51 -16.86
N ALA A 416 -25.54 19.09 -16.44
CA ALA A 416 -26.89 18.75 -16.84
C ALA A 416 -27.13 19.09 -18.33
#